data_d3dbf9264831a4690e9e95ad53d1ab45
#
_entry.id   d3dbf9264831a4690e9e95ad53d1ab45
#
_cell.length_a   1.000
_cell.length_b   1.000
_cell.length_c   1.000
_cell.angle_alpha   90.00
_cell.angle_beta   90.00
_cell.angle_gamma   90.00
#
_symmetry.space_group_name_H-M   'P 1'
#
loop_
_entity.id
_entity.type
_entity.pdbx_description
1 polymer ?
#
loop_
_entity_poly.entity_id
_entity_poly.type
_entity_poly.pdbx_seq_one_letter_code
_entity_poly.pdbx_strand_id
1 'polypeptide(L)'
;MANTSKGSQPSVDSKATSGTTVADDLDFGRVVQIFLRTWPFIKPLTRHLIIFVLCSALVFIVTTFLGFVITGLVNSGIIGGQPLGVLHARIYGLDPAVFVEVEELSASARRQLPQLAIWSMIPMVGLVLIGGMLLYQYSVWIFQSINQLMRVRLIDQLQMQSLAFHSQTQTGDAIYRIYQDSAMVTSIIRSIFLDPLMFLGRYLFGLAVVSAFNPWLSLILGITLVPVLFLGRYFSSPLRVAFRRARERNSQLTS
;
A
#
# COMPACT_ATOMS: atom_id res chain seq x y z
N MET A 1 -31.70 65.46 -35.66
CA MET A 1 -30.20 65.38 -35.75
C MET A 1 -29.75 64.54 -34.60
N ALA A 2 -29.47 63.30 -34.88
CA ALA A 2 -29.08 62.31 -33.93
C ALA A 2 -27.54 62.23 -33.96
N ASN A 3 -26.90 62.32 -32.83
CA ASN A 3 -25.45 62.06 -32.70
C ASN A 3 -25.23 60.91 -31.73
N THR A 4 -24.95 59.74 -32.29
CA THR A 4 -24.63 58.53 -31.62
C THR A 4 -23.14 58.51 -31.26
N SER A 5 -22.80 58.72 -30.00
CA SER A 5 -21.43 58.48 -29.52
C SER A 5 -21.22 56.99 -29.22
N LYS A 6 -20.38 56.39 -30.05
CA LYS A 6 -19.83 55.05 -29.87
C LYS A 6 -18.87 55.04 -28.68
N GLY A 7 -19.28 54.49 -27.55
CA GLY A 7 -18.40 54.17 -26.44
C GLY A 7 -17.55 52.94 -26.80
N SER A 8 -16.27 53.15 -26.97
CA SER A 8 -15.25 52.10 -27.09
C SER A 8 -15.08 51.39 -25.73
N GLN A 9 -15.54 50.16 -25.64
CA GLN A 9 -15.16 49.27 -24.53
C GLN A 9 -13.66 48.93 -24.66
N PRO A 10 -12.89 49.05 -23.60
CA PRO A 10 -11.53 48.52 -23.61
C PRO A 10 -11.62 46.99 -23.65
N SER A 11 -10.99 46.40 -24.64
CA SER A 11 -10.71 44.97 -24.71
C SER A 11 -9.89 44.57 -23.49
N VAL A 12 -10.54 43.91 -22.55
CA VAL A 12 -9.85 43.20 -21.46
C VAL A 12 -9.15 42.01 -22.13
N ASP A 13 -7.89 42.22 -22.46
CA ASP A 13 -6.97 41.13 -22.75
C ASP A 13 -6.99 40.17 -21.57
N SER A 14 -7.81 39.14 -21.66
CA SER A 14 -7.73 37.97 -20.82
C SER A 14 -6.47 37.20 -21.23
N LYS A 15 -5.30 37.66 -20.80
CA LYS A 15 -4.17 36.77 -20.58
C LYS A 15 -4.65 35.78 -19.54
N ALA A 16 -5.34 34.74 -20.04
CA ALA A 16 -5.48 33.51 -19.31
C ALA A 16 -4.08 33.10 -18.89
N THR A 17 -3.71 33.46 -17.66
CA THR A 17 -2.61 32.85 -16.94
C THR A 17 -2.86 31.35 -17.03
N SER A 18 -2.16 30.73 -17.96
CA SER A 18 -2.01 29.29 -18.02
C SER A 18 -1.47 28.85 -16.67
N GLY A 19 -2.39 28.59 -15.75
CA GLY A 19 -2.08 27.86 -14.53
C GLY A 19 -1.55 26.52 -14.99
N THR A 20 -0.25 26.45 -15.21
CA THR A 20 0.49 25.21 -15.26
C THR A 20 0.18 24.51 -13.96
N THR A 21 -0.83 23.64 -14.05
CA THR A 21 -1.27 22.84 -12.93
C THR A 21 -0.10 21.99 -12.50
N VAL A 22 0.35 22.23 -11.27
CA VAL A 22 1.43 21.52 -10.53
C VAL A 22 1.28 20.00 -10.55
N ALA A 23 0.19 19.49 -11.11
CA ALA A 23 -0.12 18.06 -11.25
C ALA A 23 0.52 17.41 -12.49
N ASP A 24 1.05 18.17 -13.45
CA ASP A 24 1.54 17.59 -14.73
C ASP A 24 2.98 17.05 -14.66
N ASP A 25 3.75 17.44 -13.63
CA ASP A 25 5.13 17.00 -13.46
C ASP A 25 5.42 16.51 -12.04
N LEU A 26 4.75 15.46 -11.60
CA LEU A 26 5.28 14.65 -10.50
C LEU A 26 6.44 13.80 -11.05
N ASP A 27 7.51 14.47 -11.40
CA ASP A 27 8.80 13.84 -11.63
C ASP A 27 9.23 13.12 -10.34
N PHE A 28 9.81 11.94 -10.48
CA PHE A 28 10.30 11.14 -9.34
C PHE A 28 11.18 11.97 -8.40
N GLY A 29 11.96 12.92 -8.94
CA GLY A 29 12.74 13.87 -8.18
C GLY A 29 11.91 14.76 -7.24
N ARG A 30 10.76 15.25 -7.69
CA ARG A 30 9.85 16.05 -6.83
C ARG A 30 9.22 15.21 -5.72
N VAL A 31 8.87 13.97 -6.01
CA VAL A 31 8.33 13.03 -5.00
C VAL A 31 9.37 12.78 -3.90
N VAL A 32 10.61 12.51 -4.28
CA VAL A 32 11.73 12.35 -3.33
C VAL A 32 11.96 13.64 -2.54
N GLN A 33 11.89 14.80 -3.17
CA GLN A 33 12.03 16.10 -2.50
C GLN A 33 10.90 16.34 -1.47
N ILE A 34 9.65 16.01 -1.80
CA ILE A 34 8.53 16.08 -0.86
C ILE A 34 8.79 15.15 0.33
N PHE A 35 9.23 13.92 0.08
CA PHE A 35 9.58 12.98 1.14
C PHE A 35 10.70 13.51 2.06
N LEU A 36 11.79 14.00 1.49
CA LEU A 36 12.89 14.57 2.27
C LEU A 36 12.42 15.77 3.12
N ARG A 37 11.51 16.57 2.60
CA ARG A 37 10.92 17.71 3.31
C ARG A 37 9.98 17.30 4.43
N THR A 38 9.31 16.17 4.28
CA THR A 38 8.41 15.60 5.30
C THR A 38 9.14 14.69 6.30
N TRP A 39 10.38 14.29 6.00
CA TRP A 39 11.20 13.42 6.86
C TRP A 39 11.29 13.84 8.33
N PRO A 40 11.47 15.14 8.67
CA PRO A 40 11.51 15.58 10.06
C PRO A 40 10.25 15.22 10.87
N PHE A 41 9.09 15.11 10.20
CA PHE A 41 7.83 14.72 10.83
C PHE A 41 7.70 13.20 11.00
N ILE A 42 8.40 12.44 10.14
CA ILE A 42 8.39 10.97 10.16
C ILE A 42 9.43 10.45 11.16
N LYS A 43 10.55 11.14 11.29
CA LYS A 43 11.70 10.74 12.12
C LYS A 43 11.33 10.30 13.55
N PRO A 44 10.45 10.99 14.30
CA PRO A 44 10.08 10.54 15.64
C PRO A 44 9.37 9.19 15.67
N LEU A 45 8.66 8.84 14.58
CA LEU A 45 7.88 7.60 14.45
C LEU A 45 8.61 6.51 13.66
N THR A 46 9.85 6.74 13.22
CA THR A 46 10.62 5.75 12.42
C THR A 46 10.74 4.41 13.13
N ARG A 47 10.94 4.41 14.45
CA ARG A 47 10.98 3.18 15.26
C ARG A 47 9.67 2.39 15.15
N HIS A 48 8.53 3.07 15.22
CA HIS A 48 7.21 2.44 15.09
C HIS A 48 6.95 1.94 13.68
N LEU A 49 7.42 2.66 12.65
CA LEU A 49 7.36 2.20 11.26
C LEU A 49 8.19 0.94 11.04
N ILE A 50 9.40 0.85 11.60
CA ILE A 50 10.23 -0.36 11.51
C ILE A 50 9.54 -1.54 12.19
N ILE A 51 9.02 -1.34 13.40
CA ILE A 51 8.26 -2.39 14.12
C ILE A 51 7.05 -2.83 13.30
N PHE A 52 6.32 -1.90 12.71
CA PHE A 52 5.17 -2.20 11.85
C PHE A 52 5.57 -3.05 10.63
N VAL A 53 6.66 -2.69 9.94
CA VAL A 53 7.18 -3.46 8.78
C VAL A 53 7.58 -4.87 9.20
N LEU A 54 8.31 -5.03 10.33
CA LEU A 54 8.74 -6.33 10.84
C LEU A 54 7.55 -7.20 11.25
N CYS A 55 6.59 -6.65 11.99
CA CYS A 55 5.39 -7.38 12.38
C CYS A 55 4.52 -7.76 11.17
N SER A 56 4.43 -6.87 10.16
CA SER A 56 3.72 -7.17 8.91
C SER A 56 4.42 -8.29 8.13
N ALA A 57 5.76 -8.31 8.10
CA ALA A 57 6.52 -9.39 7.50
C ALA A 57 6.28 -10.72 8.21
N LEU A 58 6.24 -10.71 9.55
CA LEU A 58 5.95 -11.90 10.34
C LEU A 58 4.56 -12.48 10.03
N VAL A 59 3.51 -11.63 10.04
CA VAL A 59 2.14 -12.08 9.69
C VAL A 59 2.09 -12.61 8.26
N PHE A 60 2.82 -12.00 7.33
CA PHE A 60 2.89 -12.46 5.95
C PHE A 60 3.59 -13.83 5.83
N ILE A 61 4.69 -14.05 6.56
CA ILE A 61 5.39 -15.34 6.61
C ILE A 61 4.44 -16.42 7.14
N VAL A 62 3.73 -16.15 8.23
CA VAL A 62 2.75 -17.11 8.80
C VAL A 62 1.61 -17.39 7.84
N THR A 63 1.09 -16.38 7.13
CA THR A 63 0.06 -16.56 6.12
C THR A 63 0.53 -17.46 4.97
N THR A 64 1.77 -17.27 4.50
CA THR A 64 2.39 -18.11 3.47
C THR A 64 2.55 -19.54 3.95
N PHE A 65 3.00 -19.73 5.20
CA PHE A 65 3.16 -21.05 5.81
C PHE A 65 1.81 -21.75 6.03
N LEU A 66 0.77 -21.01 6.39
CA LEU A 66 -0.61 -21.54 6.46
C LEU A 66 -1.09 -22.07 5.10
N GLY A 67 -0.82 -21.33 4.01
CA GLY A 67 -1.10 -21.80 2.65
C GLY A 67 -0.35 -23.08 2.29
N PHE A 68 0.92 -23.17 2.71
CA PHE A 68 1.73 -24.38 2.55
C PHE A 68 1.12 -25.58 3.30
N VAL A 69 0.70 -25.41 4.56
CA VAL A 69 0.03 -26.44 5.37
C VAL A 69 -1.27 -26.91 4.71
N ILE A 70 -2.11 -25.97 4.26
CA ILE A 70 -3.37 -26.30 3.59
C ILE A 70 -3.11 -27.12 2.32
N THR A 71 -2.16 -26.69 1.50
CA THR A 71 -1.88 -27.38 0.23
C THR A 71 -1.32 -28.78 0.46
N GLY A 72 -0.36 -28.95 1.35
CA GLY A 72 0.30 -30.23 1.58
C GLY A 72 -0.53 -31.19 2.43
N LEU A 73 -0.88 -30.79 3.66
CA LEU A 73 -1.58 -31.71 4.57
C LEU A 73 -3.05 -31.92 4.18
N VAL A 74 -3.76 -30.82 3.84
CA VAL A 74 -5.21 -30.92 3.60
C VAL A 74 -5.49 -31.36 2.17
N ASN A 75 -5.05 -30.64 1.16
CA ASN A 75 -5.40 -30.93 -0.22
C ASN A 75 -4.74 -32.21 -0.73
N SER A 76 -3.41 -32.33 -0.61
CA SER A 76 -2.70 -33.50 -1.11
C SER A 76 -2.86 -34.71 -0.20
N GLY A 77 -2.65 -34.57 1.10
CA GLY A 77 -2.67 -35.67 2.04
C GLY A 77 -4.07 -36.16 2.41
N ILE A 78 -4.91 -35.28 3.00
CA ILE A 78 -6.23 -35.68 3.52
C ILE A 78 -7.24 -35.93 2.39
N ILE A 79 -7.38 -34.97 1.48
CA ILE A 79 -8.37 -35.02 0.41
C ILE A 79 -7.89 -35.95 -0.72
N GLY A 80 -6.69 -35.68 -1.25
CA GLY A 80 -6.13 -36.39 -2.39
C GLY A 80 -5.61 -37.77 -2.08
N GLY A 81 -5.26 -38.11 -0.81
CA GLY A 81 -4.59 -39.37 -0.45
C GLY A 81 -3.18 -39.50 -1.07
N GLN A 82 -2.65 -38.42 -1.62
CA GLN A 82 -1.34 -38.38 -2.26
C GLN A 82 -0.21 -38.30 -1.25
N PRO A 83 1.00 -38.75 -1.60
CA PRO A 83 2.17 -38.61 -0.74
C PRO A 83 2.46 -37.13 -0.47
N LEU A 84 2.98 -36.86 0.73
CA LEU A 84 3.38 -35.51 1.11
C LEU A 84 4.70 -35.15 0.43
N GLY A 85 4.93 -33.85 0.20
CA GLY A 85 6.23 -33.38 -0.23
C GLY A 85 7.28 -33.59 0.88
N VAL A 86 8.55 -33.83 0.50
CA VAL A 86 9.68 -34.03 1.42
C VAL A 86 9.77 -32.94 2.48
N LEU A 87 9.48 -31.68 2.09
CA LEU A 87 9.53 -30.54 3.00
C LEU A 87 8.46 -30.62 4.09
N HIS A 88 7.24 -31.07 3.77
CA HIS A 88 6.16 -31.27 4.74
C HIS A 88 6.54 -32.34 5.76
N ALA A 89 7.01 -33.49 5.28
CA ALA A 89 7.42 -34.59 6.16
C ALA A 89 8.53 -34.16 7.12
N ARG A 90 9.51 -33.41 6.62
CA ARG A 90 10.64 -32.89 7.42
C ARG A 90 10.20 -31.89 8.49
N ILE A 91 9.29 -30.97 8.16
CA ILE A 91 8.78 -29.96 9.11
C ILE A 91 7.99 -30.60 10.24
N TYR A 92 7.17 -31.59 9.92
CA TYR A 92 6.32 -32.31 10.89
C TYR A 92 6.98 -33.51 11.55
N GLY A 93 8.24 -33.83 11.21
CA GLY A 93 8.95 -34.97 11.74
C GLY A 93 8.31 -36.31 11.37
N LEU A 94 7.66 -36.39 10.19
CA LEU A 94 7.01 -37.59 9.69
C LEU A 94 8.03 -38.49 9.00
N ASP A 95 7.81 -39.81 9.11
CA ASP A 95 8.67 -40.79 8.45
C ASP A 95 8.53 -40.71 6.94
N PRO A 96 9.62 -40.38 6.19
CA PRO A 96 9.58 -40.28 4.74
C PRO A 96 9.12 -41.58 4.04
N ALA A 97 9.47 -42.74 4.59
CA ALA A 97 9.11 -44.04 4.05
C ALA A 97 7.58 -44.28 4.06
N VAL A 98 6.86 -43.64 5.00
CA VAL A 98 5.42 -43.81 5.17
C VAL A 98 4.61 -42.71 4.47
N PHE A 99 5.17 -41.48 4.39
CA PHE A 99 4.43 -40.31 3.95
C PHE A 99 4.90 -39.72 2.63
N VAL A 100 6.10 -40.05 2.15
CA VAL A 100 6.72 -39.44 0.96
C VAL A 100 7.02 -40.47 -0.13
N GLU A 101 7.66 -41.58 0.23
CA GLU A 101 8.18 -42.60 -0.71
C GLU A 101 7.11 -43.66 -1.07
N VAL A 102 5.85 -43.28 -1.08
CA VAL A 102 4.70 -44.16 -1.39
C VAL A 102 3.92 -43.60 -2.57
N GLU A 103 3.26 -44.44 -3.35
CA GLU A 103 2.39 -43.99 -4.43
C GLU A 103 1.09 -43.38 -3.88
N GLU A 104 0.56 -43.95 -2.80
CA GLU A 104 -0.62 -43.47 -2.09
C GLU A 104 -0.47 -43.66 -0.59
N LEU A 105 -1.05 -42.74 0.18
CA LEU A 105 -1.02 -42.79 1.64
C LEU A 105 -1.92 -43.92 2.16
N SER A 106 -1.36 -44.75 3.03
CA SER A 106 -2.12 -45.79 3.73
C SER A 106 -3.25 -45.16 4.59
N ALA A 107 -4.32 -45.94 4.84
CA ALA A 107 -5.45 -45.48 5.65
C ALA A 107 -5.01 -45.06 7.09
N SER A 108 -4.01 -45.71 7.64
CA SER A 108 -3.45 -45.39 8.96
C SER A 108 -2.66 -44.05 8.95
N ALA A 109 -1.83 -43.82 7.94
CA ALA A 109 -1.12 -42.59 7.75
C ALA A 109 -2.07 -41.40 7.55
N ARG A 110 -3.09 -41.60 6.70
CA ARG A 110 -4.10 -40.58 6.38
C ARG A 110 -4.92 -40.15 7.60
N ARG A 111 -5.16 -41.03 8.57
CA ARG A 111 -5.91 -40.73 9.80
C ARG A 111 -5.14 -39.82 10.76
N GLN A 112 -3.80 -39.74 10.67
CA GLN A 112 -2.96 -38.88 11.51
C GLN A 112 -2.92 -37.43 11.01
N LEU A 113 -3.08 -37.21 9.71
CA LEU A 113 -2.94 -35.89 9.09
C LEU A 113 -3.96 -34.85 9.56
N PRO A 114 -5.26 -35.16 9.78
CA PRO A 114 -6.23 -34.17 10.27
C PRO A 114 -5.85 -33.59 11.63
N GLN A 115 -5.36 -34.43 12.53
CA GLN A 115 -4.95 -33.95 13.85
C GLN A 115 -3.74 -33.00 13.76
N LEU A 116 -2.73 -33.34 12.95
CA LEU A 116 -1.59 -32.45 12.69
C LEU A 116 -2.02 -31.15 12.02
N ALA A 117 -2.91 -31.22 11.03
CA ALA A 117 -3.46 -30.05 10.35
C ALA A 117 -4.18 -29.12 11.33
N ILE A 118 -5.06 -29.64 12.18
CA ILE A 118 -5.83 -28.86 13.16
C ILE A 118 -4.87 -28.16 14.15
N TRP A 119 -3.95 -28.91 14.75
CA TRP A 119 -3.02 -28.34 15.73
C TRP A 119 -2.05 -27.29 15.15
N SER A 120 -1.69 -27.41 13.87
CA SER A 120 -0.86 -26.40 13.20
C SER A 120 -1.67 -25.21 12.66
N MET A 121 -2.88 -25.43 12.16
CA MET A 121 -3.67 -24.35 11.54
C MET A 121 -4.33 -23.43 12.56
N ILE A 122 -4.86 -23.94 13.68
CA ILE A 122 -5.56 -23.12 14.67
C ILE A 122 -4.70 -21.95 15.17
N PRO A 123 -3.46 -22.14 15.69
CA PRO A 123 -2.65 -21.04 16.14
C PRO A 123 -2.23 -20.10 14.99
N MET A 124 -2.00 -20.62 13.78
CA MET A 124 -1.66 -19.79 12.64
C MET A 124 -2.83 -18.90 12.19
N VAL A 125 -4.04 -19.46 12.10
CA VAL A 125 -5.26 -18.70 11.78
C VAL A 125 -5.51 -17.64 12.84
N GLY A 126 -5.39 -18.02 14.12
CA GLY A 126 -5.49 -17.07 15.23
C GLY A 126 -4.50 -15.91 15.12
N LEU A 127 -3.23 -16.22 14.83
CA LEU A 127 -2.18 -15.20 14.65
C LEU A 127 -2.46 -14.30 13.44
N VAL A 128 -2.91 -14.85 12.32
CA VAL A 128 -3.22 -14.08 11.11
C VAL A 128 -4.40 -13.16 11.34
N LEU A 129 -5.48 -13.63 11.95
CA LEU A 129 -6.67 -12.84 12.21
C LEU A 129 -6.42 -11.75 13.26
N ILE A 130 -5.94 -12.15 14.44
CA ILE A 130 -5.71 -11.23 15.56
C ILE A 130 -4.53 -10.29 15.22
N GLY A 131 -3.43 -10.85 14.73
CA GLY A 131 -2.24 -10.09 14.33
C GLY A 131 -2.55 -9.11 13.20
N GLY A 132 -3.33 -9.51 12.21
CA GLY A 132 -3.78 -8.64 11.11
C GLY A 132 -4.64 -7.48 11.63
N MET A 133 -5.57 -7.73 12.55
CA MET A 133 -6.39 -6.70 13.18
C MET A 133 -5.54 -5.72 14.00
N LEU A 134 -4.64 -6.22 14.83
CA LEU A 134 -3.74 -5.38 15.64
C LEU A 134 -2.80 -4.55 14.75
N LEU A 135 -2.27 -5.12 13.68
CA LEU A 135 -1.44 -4.40 12.71
C LEU A 135 -2.22 -3.30 12.00
N TYR A 136 -3.48 -3.56 11.63
CA TYR A 136 -4.33 -2.53 11.03
C TYR A 136 -4.52 -1.36 12.00
N GLN A 137 -4.90 -1.61 13.25
CA GLN A 137 -5.05 -0.57 14.27
C GLN A 137 -3.74 0.18 14.52
N TYR A 138 -2.62 -0.55 14.59
CA TYR A 138 -1.31 0.05 14.76
C TYR A 138 -0.92 0.95 13.57
N SER A 139 -1.21 0.54 12.34
CA SER A 139 -0.99 1.37 11.15
C SER A 139 -1.80 2.65 11.20
N VAL A 140 -3.09 2.57 11.54
CA VAL A 140 -3.96 3.75 11.69
C VAL A 140 -3.40 4.70 12.73
N TRP A 141 -2.97 4.18 13.89
CA TRP A 141 -2.37 4.99 14.94
C TRP A 141 -1.09 5.70 14.48
N ILE A 142 -0.18 5.02 13.79
CA ILE A 142 1.05 5.62 13.25
C ILE A 142 0.72 6.78 12.31
N PHE A 143 -0.15 6.56 11.33
CA PHE A 143 -0.49 7.59 10.34
C PHE A 143 -1.26 8.76 10.96
N GLN A 144 -2.13 8.51 11.92
CA GLN A 144 -2.81 9.55 12.70
C GLN A 144 -1.79 10.37 13.51
N SER A 145 -0.82 9.73 14.13
CA SER A 145 0.23 10.42 14.89
C SER A 145 1.10 11.31 14.02
N ILE A 146 1.49 10.85 12.81
CA ILE A 146 2.21 11.67 11.82
C ILE A 146 1.35 12.88 11.43
N ASN A 147 0.07 12.66 11.13
CA ASN A 147 -0.85 13.70 10.72
C ASN A 147 -1.05 14.76 11.83
N GLN A 148 -1.21 14.32 13.07
CA GLN A 148 -1.32 15.22 14.22
C GLN A 148 -0.05 16.04 14.44
N LEU A 149 1.14 15.42 14.36
CA LEU A 149 2.39 16.11 14.52
C LEU A 149 2.58 17.20 13.45
N MET A 150 2.18 16.92 12.22
CA MET A 150 2.19 17.92 11.14
C MET A 150 1.20 19.06 11.41
N ARG A 151 -0.03 18.75 11.84
CA ARG A 151 -1.05 19.76 12.16
C ARG A 151 -0.59 20.69 13.27
N VAL A 152 -0.07 20.16 14.36
CA VAL A 152 0.42 20.97 15.47
C VAL A 152 1.49 21.95 15.00
N ARG A 153 2.50 21.48 14.25
CA ARG A 153 3.55 22.35 13.74
C ARG A 153 3.06 23.40 12.74
N LEU A 154 2.08 23.04 11.89
CA LEU A 154 1.47 24.00 10.95
C LEU A 154 0.68 25.07 11.70
N ILE A 155 -0.04 24.71 12.76
CA ILE A 155 -0.76 25.65 13.61
C ILE A 155 0.22 26.57 14.35
N ASP A 156 1.30 26.03 14.92
CA ASP A 156 2.35 26.83 15.56
C ASP A 156 2.94 27.85 14.58
N GLN A 157 3.25 27.45 13.35
CA GLN A 157 3.73 28.35 12.32
C GLN A 157 2.70 29.40 11.91
N LEU A 158 1.41 29.03 11.85
CA LEU A 158 0.34 29.97 11.56
C LEU A 158 0.22 31.03 12.65
N GLN A 159 0.31 30.64 13.92
CA GLN A 159 0.25 31.57 15.04
C GLN A 159 1.42 32.57 15.11
N MET A 160 2.57 32.19 14.56
CA MET A 160 3.75 33.04 14.47
C MET A 160 3.71 34.06 13.31
N GLN A 161 2.66 33.99 12.46
CA GLN A 161 2.51 34.95 11.36
C GLN A 161 2.15 36.37 11.85
N SER A 162 2.44 37.37 11.05
CA SER A 162 2.15 38.77 11.36
C SER A 162 0.65 39.06 11.47
N LEU A 163 0.27 40.05 12.27
CA LEU A 163 -1.11 40.55 12.36
C LEU A 163 -1.70 40.94 11.01
N ALA A 164 -0.87 41.46 10.09
CA ALA A 164 -1.27 41.78 8.74
C ALA A 164 -1.72 40.52 7.94
N PHE A 165 -1.09 39.37 8.15
CA PHE A 165 -1.52 38.10 7.56
C PHE A 165 -2.88 37.69 8.10
N HIS A 166 -3.09 37.78 9.42
CA HIS A 166 -4.34 37.41 10.06
C HIS A 166 -5.53 38.32 9.69
N SER A 167 -5.27 39.59 9.38
CA SER A 167 -6.31 40.53 8.94
C SER A 167 -6.74 40.31 7.48
N GLN A 168 -5.88 39.73 6.64
CA GLN A 168 -6.15 39.45 5.22
C GLN A 168 -6.65 38.05 4.93
N THR A 169 -6.45 37.10 5.85
CA THR A 169 -6.80 35.70 5.66
C THR A 169 -7.97 35.31 6.55
N GLN A 170 -8.99 34.70 5.97
CA GLN A 170 -10.10 34.14 6.76
C GLN A 170 -9.57 32.95 7.57
N THR A 171 -9.63 33.07 8.89
CA THR A 171 -9.11 32.05 9.84
C THR A 171 -9.71 30.67 9.57
N GLY A 172 -10.99 30.61 9.20
CA GLY A 172 -11.67 29.35 8.86
C GLY A 172 -11.07 28.63 7.65
N ASP A 173 -10.73 29.37 6.58
CA ASP A 173 -10.09 28.79 5.38
C ASP A 173 -8.68 28.29 5.69
N ALA A 174 -7.91 29.03 6.48
CA ALA A 174 -6.57 28.61 6.90
C ALA A 174 -6.61 27.30 7.70
N ILE A 175 -7.52 27.19 8.65
CA ILE A 175 -7.69 25.98 9.47
C ILE A 175 -8.14 24.81 8.57
N TYR A 176 -9.11 25.01 7.68
CA TYR A 176 -9.59 23.98 6.77
C TYR A 176 -8.45 23.43 5.89
N ARG A 177 -7.62 24.31 5.30
CA ARG A 177 -6.45 23.92 4.50
C ARG A 177 -5.43 23.11 5.31
N ILE A 178 -5.11 23.53 6.54
CA ILE A 178 -4.21 22.77 7.41
C ILE A 178 -4.72 21.33 7.61
N TYR A 179 -6.02 21.18 7.86
CA TYR A 179 -6.60 19.85 8.07
C TYR A 179 -6.58 18.99 6.81
N GLN A 180 -6.95 19.56 5.68
CA GLN A 180 -7.01 18.85 4.40
C GLN A 180 -5.61 18.51 3.85
N ASP A 181 -4.72 19.49 3.83
CA ASP A 181 -3.39 19.33 3.25
C ASP A 181 -2.54 18.35 4.08
N SER A 182 -2.62 18.41 5.41
CA SER A 182 -1.90 17.46 6.27
C SER A 182 -2.35 16.01 6.05
N ALA A 183 -3.65 15.78 5.88
CA ALA A 183 -4.19 14.45 5.59
C ALA A 183 -3.73 13.95 4.20
N MET A 184 -3.72 14.85 3.21
CA MET A 184 -3.25 14.55 1.86
C MET A 184 -1.77 14.18 1.83
N VAL A 185 -0.91 14.94 2.51
CA VAL A 185 0.53 14.64 2.62
C VAL A 185 0.76 13.29 3.29
N THR A 186 0.04 13.00 4.38
CA THR A 186 0.14 11.70 5.07
C THR A 186 -0.27 10.54 4.16
N SER A 187 -1.33 10.72 3.37
CA SER A 187 -1.78 9.72 2.37
C SER A 187 -0.72 9.51 1.28
N ILE A 188 -0.10 10.58 0.79
CA ILE A 188 0.99 10.52 -0.20
C ILE A 188 2.19 9.73 0.35
N ILE A 189 2.61 10.01 1.59
CA ILE A 189 3.70 9.28 2.25
C ILE A 189 3.40 7.79 2.30
N ARG A 190 2.19 7.41 2.70
CA ARG A 190 1.76 6.01 2.73
C ARG A 190 1.83 5.37 1.35
N SER A 191 1.14 5.97 0.37
CA SER A 191 0.94 5.37 -0.95
C SER A 191 2.21 5.32 -1.81
N ILE A 192 3.14 6.26 -1.61
CA ILE A 192 4.35 6.35 -2.44
C ILE A 192 5.54 5.61 -1.83
N PHE A 193 5.62 5.53 -0.50
CA PHE A 193 6.77 4.91 0.17
C PHE A 193 6.43 3.60 0.86
N LEU A 194 5.41 3.59 1.73
CA LEU A 194 5.16 2.41 2.54
C LEU A 194 4.51 1.28 1.74
N ASP A 195 3.47 1.57 0.98
CA ASP A 195 2.74 0.56 0.21
C ASP A 195 3.64 -0.13 -0.84
N PRO A 196 4.44 0.60 -1.67
CA PRO A 196 5.37 -0.04 -2.60
C PRO A 196 6.47 -0.85 -1.91
N LEU A 197 7.01 -0.36 -0.78
CA LEU A 197 8.01 -1.10 0.00
C LEU A 197 7.46 -2.44 0.50
N MET A 198 6.23 -2.41 1.04
CA MET A 198 5.55 -3.62 1.52
C MET A 198 5.21 -4.58 0.38
N PHE A 199 4.77 -4.05 -0.77
CA PHE A 199 4.50 -4.86 -1.96
C PHE A 199 5.77 -5.53 -2.48
N LEU A 200 6.85 -4.77 -2.63
CA LEU A 200 8.12 -5.30 -3.11
C LEU A 200 8.68 -6.37 -2.16
N GLY A 201 8.63 -6.11 -0.85
CA GLY A 201 9.04 -7.08 0.15
C GLY A 201 8.27 -8.40 0.08
N ARG A 202 6.94 -8.34 -0.03
CA ARG A 202 6.07 -9.51 -0.20
C ARG A 202 6.35 -10.25 -1.51
N TYR A 203 6.52 -9.51 -2.59
CA TYR A 203 6.81 -10.09 -3.90
C TYR A 203 8.15 -10.84 -3.92
N LEU A 204 9.21 -10.21 -3.41
CA LEU A 204 10.55 -10.84 -3.32
C LEU A 204 10.54 -12.07 -2.41
N PHE A 205 9.85 -11.99 -1.27
CA PHE A 205 9.68 -13.15 -0.39
C PHE A 205 8.90 -14.27 -1.09
N GLY A 206 7.80 -13.95 -1.79
CA GLY A 206 7.04 -14.93 -2.56
C GLY A 206 7.90 -15.60 -3.63
N LEU A 207 8.71 -14.83 -4.38
CA LEU A 207 9.66 -15.39 -5.34
C LEU A 207 10.69 -16.32 -4.67
N ALA A 208 11.22 -15.95 -3.52
CA ALA A 208 12.16 -16.77 -2.76
C ALA A 208 11.52 -18.10 -2.33
N VAL A 209 10.28 -18.07 -1.85
CA VAL A 209 9.54 -19.29 -1.49
C VAL A 209 9.32 -20.17 -2.70
N VAL A 210 8.82 -19.62 -3.81
CA VAL A 210 8.59 -20.39 -5.05
C VAL A 210 9.88 -20.95 -5.61
N SER A 211 11.00 -20.22 -5.53
CA SER A 211 12.30 -20.68 -6.02
C SER A 211 12.83 -21.90 -5.25
N ALA A 212 12.46 -22.04 -3.98
CA ALA A 212 12.82 -23.22 -3.18
C ALA A 212 12.10 -24.50 -3.65
N PHE A 213 10.95 -24.37 -4.32
CA PHE A 213 10.22 -25.50 -4.90
C PHE A 213 10.55 -25.73 -6.36
N ASN A 214 10.52 -24.67 -7.15
CA ASN A 214 10.77 -24.73 -8.59
C ASN A 214 11.40 -23.42 -9.10
N PRO A 215 12.73 -23.41 -9.39
CA PRO A 215 13.42 -22.21 -9.88
C PRO A 215 12.87 -21.67 -11.20
N TRP A 216 12.42 -22.55 -12.11
CA TRP A 216 11.84 -22.15 -13.38
C TRP A 216 10.53 -21.39 -13.23
N LEU A 217 9.68 -21.87 -12.31
CA LEU A 217 8.42 -21.18 -12.01
C LEU A 217 8.69 -19.82 -11.38
N SER A 218 9.67 -19.73 -10.48
CA SER A 218 10.08 -18.45 -9.88
C SER A 218 10.60 -17.48 -10.94
N LEU A 219 11.38 -17.94 -11.92
CA LEU A 219 11.87 -17.13 -13.02
C LEU A 219 10.72 -16.60 -13.89
N ILE A 220 9.76 -17.43 -14.25
CA ILE A 220 8.56 -17.02 -15.01
C ILE A 220 7.78 -15.97 -14.23
N LEU A 221 7.53 -16.19 -12.94
CA LEU A 221 6.85 -15.21 -12.08
C LEU A 221 7.65 -13.91 -11.96
N GLY A 222 8.98 -13.98 -11.85
CA GLY A 222 9.86 -12.82 -11.85
C GLY A 222 9.74 -11.98 -13.12
N ILE A 223 9.71 -12.64 -14.27
CA ILE A 223 9.56 -11.97 -15.57
C ILE A 223 8.18 -11.29 -15.71
N THR A 224 7.12 -11.82 -15.10
CA THR A 224 5.78 -11.18 -15.17
C THR A 224 5.73 -9.78 -14.55
N LEU A 225 6.67 -9.42 -13.69
CA LEU A 225 6.78 -8.06 -13.15
C LEU A 225 7.07 -7.02 -14.23
N VAL A 226 7.87 -7.38 -15.24
CA VAL A 226 8.28 -6.46 -16.31
C VAL A 226 7.08 -5.93 -17.10
N PRO A 227 6.20 -6.79 -17.68
CA PRO A 227 5.02 -6.30 -18.38
C PRO A 227 4.05 -5.54 -17.47
N VAL A 228 3.91 -5.93 -16.19
CA VAL A 228 3.06 -5.20 -15.23
C VAL A 228 3.56 -3.78 -15.02
N LEU A 229 4.87 -3.58 -14.80
CA LEU A 229 5.47 -2.26 -14.67
C LEU A 229 5.35 -1.45 -15.97
N PHE A 230 5.56 -2.08 -17.12
CA PHE A 230 5.41 -1.44 -18.43
C PHE A 230 3.97 -0.97 -18.67
N LEU A 231 2.98 -1.83 -18.44
CA LEU A 231 1.56 -1.51 -18.57
C LEU A 231 1.16 -0.39 -17.59
N GLY A 232 1.62 -0.47 -16.32
CA GLY A 232 1.37 0.57 -15.34
C GLY A 232 1.87 1.94 -15.81
N ARG A 233 3.09 1.99 -16.36
CA ARG A 233 3.65 3.23 -16.91
C ARG A 233 2.93 3.69 -18.19
N TYR A 234 2.60 2.78 -19.08
CA TYR A 234 1.92 3.09 -20.35
C TYR A 234 0.52 3.68 -20.11
N PHE A 235 -0.27 3.06 -19.22
CA PHE A 235 -1.63 3.51 -18.95
C PHE A 235 -1.70 4.66 -17.94
N SER A 236 -0.65 4.99 -17.21
CA SER A 236 -0.68 6.04 -16.18
C SER A 236 -0.99 7.42 -16.75
N SER A 237 -0.48 7.76 -17.92
CA SER A 237 -0.70 9.05 -18.57
C SER A 237 -2.14 9.23 -19.08
N PRO A 238 -2.71 8.32 -19.91
CA PRO A 238 -4.08 8.45 -20.38
C PRO A 238 -5.11 8.39 -19.25
N LEU A 239 -4.84 7.60 -18.20
CA LEU A 239 -5.71 7.52 -17.02
C LEU A 239 -5.78 8.85 -16.27
N ARG A 240 -4.65 9.53 -16.08
CA ARG A 240 -4.61 10.87 -15.45
C ARG A 240 -5.43 11.88 -16.22
N VAL A 241 -5.32 11.90 -17.55
CA VAL A 241 -6.12 12.79 -18.41
C VAL A 241 -7.61 12.48 -18.30
N ALA A 242 -7.98 11.21 -18.30
CA ALA A 242 -9.38 10.79 -18.15
C ALA A 242 -9.97 11.20 -16.79
N PHE A 243 -9.24 11.00 -15.68
CA PHE A 243 -9.66 11.43 -14.34
C PHE A 243 -9.78 12.95 -14.22
N ARG A 244 -8.88 13.71 -14.84
CA ARG A 244 -8.97 15.17 -14.87
C ARG A 244 -10.24 15.65 -15.59
N ARG A 245 -10.52 15.11 -16.76
CA ARG A 245 -11.76 15.41 -17.49
C ARG A 245 -13.02 15.03 -16.72
N ALA A 246 -13.00 13.91 -16.01
CA ALA A 246 -14.12 13.50 -15.17
C ALA A 246 -14.36 14.47 -14.01
N ARG A 247 -13.30 14.97 -13.36
CA ARG A 247 -13.40 15.98 -12.28
C ARG A 247 -13.93 17.31 -12.80
N GLU A 248 -13.45 17.78 -13.96
CA GLU A 248 -13.92 19.02 -14.59
C GLU A 248 -15.41 18.94 -14.91
N ARG A 249 -15.89 17.81 -15.42
CA ARG A 249 -17.32 17.60 -15.69
C ARG A 249 -18.16 17.55 -14.41
N ASN A 250 -17.67 16.88 -13.36
CA ASN A 250 -18.37 16.86 -12.08
C ASN A 250 -18.46 18.25 -11.42
N SER A 251 -17.42 19.07 -11.56
CA SER A 251 -17.44 20.45 -11.07
C SER A 251 -18.48 21.30 -11.78
N GLN A 252 -18.68 21.08 -13.08
CA GLN A 252 -19.71 21.79 -13.87
C GLN A 252 -21.14 21.35 -13.53
N LEU A 253 -21.32 20.14 -12.98
CA LEU A 253 -22.65 19.65 -12.57
C LEU A 253 -23.04 20.11 -11.16
N THR A 254 -22.09 20.61 -10.37
CA THR A 254 -22.31 21.09 -9.01
C THR A 254 -22.28 22.61 -8.86
N SER A 255 -22.02 23.34 -9.94
CA SER A 255 -22.13 24.80 -10.05
C SER A 255 -23.43 25.21 -10.72
#